data_ebfc6cc03a694008a0bc48102a0e878e
#
_entry.id   ebfc6cc03a694008a0bc48102a0e878e
#
_cell.length_a   1.000
_cell.length_b   1.000
_cell.length_c   1.000
_cell.angle_alpha   90.00
_cell.angle_beta   90.00
_cell.angle_gamma   90.00
#
_symmetry.space_group_name_H-M   'P 1'
#
loop_
_entity.id
_entity.type
_entity.pdbx_description
1 polymer ?
#
loop_
_entity_poly.entity_id
_entity_poly.type
_entity_poly.pdbx_seq_one_letter_code
_entity_poly.pdbx_strand_id
1 'polypeptide(L)'
;MSDQSNSITNKFQAPANIHIAIIGLGYVGLPLAVEFAKKYPVKGFDIKQSRVDELNNAFDRTLETSSDELSTVLNLKDESKGLTFTSQITDIASCNVYIVSVPTPTDQHNRPDLSLLIRASKSIAGVLKRGDVVIYESTVYPGVTEDVCVPVLQKESGLQYNSDFFAGYSPERINPGDKVHTLTNILKVTSGSTPEAADFIDSLYRSIVKAGTHKAPAIKVAEACKVIENSQRDINIAFVNELAKIFNIMDIDTHAVLAAAGTKWNFLNFKPGLVGGHCTGVDPYYLAAKAQQMGYHPEIILAGRRLNDGMGTYVALEVIKLMVKNDISVKNSKILVLGFTFKENCPDVRNTRVIDIIKGFDGFDATCEIYDPWADPDEVKREYGISTLKNYGQLSGAYDAIVMAVAHREFYDLDYASLKHKSSSVIYDIKGILNKDVVSGRL
;
A
#
# COMPACT_ATOMS: atom_id res chain seq x y z
N MET A 1 -1.54 44.76 -40.29
CA MET A 1 -1.41 43.40 -40.82
C MET A 1 -1.44 42.48 -39.62
N SER A 2 -2.60 41.88 -39.39
CA SER A 2 -2.89 41.02 -38.24
C SER A 2 -2.38 39.60 -38.53
N ASP A 3 -1.36 39.22 -37.81
CA ASP A 3 -0.87 37.82 -37.81
C ASP A 3 -1.81 37.01 -36.95
N GLN A 4 -2.81 36.38 -37.57
CA GLN A 4 -3.61 35.32 -36.93
C GLN A 4 -2.79 34.03 -37.00
N SER A 5 -2.01 33.74 -35.96
CA SER A 5 -1.48 32.41 -35.74
C SER A 5 -2.66 31.49 -35.37
N ASN A 6 -3.18 30.82 -36.39
CA ASN A 6 -4.09 29.68 -36.22
C ASN A 6 -3.34 28.58 -35.47
N SER A 7 -3.40 28.57 -34.14
CA SER A 7 -3.07 27.39 -33.35
C SER A 7 -4.20 26.37 -33.60
N ILE A 8 -3.95 25.43 -34.52
CA ILE A 8 -4.77 24.22 -34.64
C ILE A 8 -4.49 23.43 -33.37
N THR A 9 -5.27 23.69 -32.34
CA THR A 9 -5.34 22.77 -31.19
C THR A 9 -6.02 21.51 -31.71
N ASN A 10 -5.23 20.46 -31.95
CA ASN A 10 -5.76 19.12 -32.21
C ASN A 10 -6.57 18.73 -30.95
N LYS A 11 -7.89 18.77 -31.05
CA LYS A 11 -8.77 18.31 -29.99
C LYS A 11 -8.60 16.81 -29.85
N PHE A 12 -8.58 16.34 -28.59
CA PHE A 12 -8.58 14.92 -28.29
C PHE A 12 -9.72 14.22 -29.04
N GLN A 13 -9.40 13.11 -29.66
CA GLN A 13 -10.38 12.20 -30.26
C GLN A 13 -10.22 10.84 -29.61
N ALA A 14 -11.30 10.34 -29.00
CA ALA A 14 -11.29 9.01 -28.39
C ALA A 14 -10.95 7.93 -29.44
N PRO A 15 -10.05 6.98 -29.12
CA PRO A 15 -9.72 5.89 -30.01
C PRO A 15 -11.00 5.10 -30.40
N ALA A 16 -11.16 4.82 -31.69
CA ALA A 16 -12.29 4.03 -32.19
C ALA A 16 -12.26 2.58 -31.66
N ASN A 17 -11.04 2.03 -31.56
CA ASN A 17 -10.79 0.71 -30.95
C ASN A 17 -9.84 0.90 -29.78
N ILE A 18 -10.24 0.47 -28.60
CA ILE A 18 -9.46 0.61 -27.37
C ILE A 18 -8.63 -0.66 -27.16
N HIS A 19 -7.31 -0.50 -27.15
CA HIS A 19 -6.32 -1.52 -26.80
C HIS A 19 -5.52 -1.02 -25.61
N ILE A 20 -5.55 -1.76 -24.50
CA ILE A 20 -4.99 -1.31 -23.21
C ILE A 20 -3.66 -2.02 -22.94
N ALA A 21 -2.66 -1.27 -22.51
CA ALA A 21 -1.44 -1.80 -21.89
C ALA A 21 -1.45 -1.46 -20.41
N ILE A 22 -1.30 -2.46 -19.54
CA ILE A 22 -1.11 -2.26 -18.09
C ILE A 22 0.36 -2.46 -17.76
N ILE A 23 1.01 -1.44 -17.23
CA ILE A 23 2.45 -1.42 -16.93
C ILE A 23 2.67 -1.61 -15.44
N GLY A 24 3.25 -2.75 -15.07
CA GLY A 24 3.39 -3.23 -13.69
C GLY A 24 2.24 -4.15 -13.29
N LEU A 25 2.55 -5.41 -12.98
CA LEU A 25 1.55 -6.46 -12.70
C LEU A 25 1.61 -6.90 -11.23
N GLY A 26 1.64 -5.92 -10.33
CA GLY A 26 1.55 -6.10 -8.89
C GLY A 26 0.11 -6.12 -8.36
N TYR A 27 -0.05 -5.77 -7.09
CA TYR A 27 -1.34 -5.71 -6.37
C TYR A 27 -2.40 -4.80 -7.01
N VAL A 28 -1.97 -3.81 -7.77
CA VAL A 28 -2.84 -2.83 -8.45
C VAL A 28 -3.09 -3.23 -9.89
N GLY A 29 -2.01 -3.43 -10.65
CA GLY A 29 -2.10 -3.59 -12.10
C GLY A 29 -2.71 -4.91 -12.53
N LEU A 30 -2.50 -6.01 -11.79
CA LEU A 30 -3.05 -7.31 -12.18
C LEU A 30 -4.58 -7.35 -12.05
N PRO A 31 -5.20 -7.00 -10.91
CA PRO A 31 -6.66 -6.93 -10.81
C PRO A 31 -7.28 -6.00 -11.86
N LEU A 32 -6.63 -4.85 -12.12
CA LEU A 32 -7.07 -3.90 -13.12
C LEU A 32 -7.02 -4.49 -14.54
N ALA A 33 -5.93 -5.20 -14.88
CA ALA A 33 -5.78 -5.89 -16.17
C ALA A 33 -6.88 -6.94 -16.37
N VAL A 34 -7.19 -7.72 -15.34
CA VAL A 34 -8.26 -8.73 -15.37
C VAL A 34 -9.64 -8.10 -15.61
N GLU A 35 -9.96 -7.02 -14.90
CA GLU A 35 -11.26 -6.37 -15.06
C GLU A 35 -11.42 -5.72 -16.43
N PHE A 36 -10.39 -5.04 -16.93
CA PHE A 36 -10.44 -4.49 -18.30
C PHE A 36 -10.49 -5.58 -19.37
N ALA A 37 -9.80 -6.69 -19.17
CA ALA A 37 -9.75 -7.80 -20.13
C ALA A 37 -11.11 -8.48 -20.36
N LYS A 38 -12.05 -8.34 -19.44
CA LYS A 38 -13.43 -8.79 -19.62
C LYS A 38 -14.16 -8.01 -20.72
N LYS A 39 -13.66 -6.84 -21.12
CA LYS A 39 -14.30 -5.91 -22.06
C LYS A 39 -13.43 -5.45 -23.23
N TYR A 40 -12.11 -5.46 -23.07
CA TYR A 40 -11.15 -4.92 -24.03
C TYR A 40 -10.00 -5.91 -24.25
N PRO A 41 -9.27 -5.81 -25.38
CA PRO A 41 -7.96 -6.44 -25.53
C PRO A 41 -6.96 -5.75 -24.61
N VAL A 42 -6.37 -6.51 -23.69
CA VAL A 42 -5.42 -6.02 -22.69
C VAL A 42 -4.09 -6.74 -22.81
N LYS A 43 -2.99 -5.99 -22.77
CA LYS A 43 -1.63 -6.49 -22.63
C LYS A 43 -1.06 -6.08 -21.28
N GLY A 44 -0.80 -7.06 -20.42
CA GLY A 44 -0.09 -6.84 -19.17
C GLY A 44 1.41 -6.87 -19.41
N PHE A 45 2.10 -5.80 -19.08
CA PHE A 45 3.55 -5.68 -19.20
C PHE A 45 4.21 -5.65 -17.81
N ASP A 46 5.17 -6.54 -17.59
CA ASP A 46 6.07 -6.49 -16.43
C ASP A 46 7.50 -6.74 -16.87
N ILE A 47 8.45 -5.96 -16.34
CA ILE A 47 9.87 -6.10 -16.66
C ILE A 47 10.46 -7.44 -16.19
N LYS A 48 9.83 -8.07 -15.19
CA LYS A 48 10.28 -9.34 -14.63
C LYS A 48 9.67 -10.50 -15.41
N GLN A 49 10.49 -11.19 -16.24
CA GLN A 49 10.03 -12.37 -16.98
C GLN A 49 9.41 -13.43 -16.07
N SER A 50 9.97 -13.65 -14.87
CA SER A 50 9.42 -14.62 -13.90
C SER A 50 7.99 -14.30 -13.46
N ARG A 51 7.60 -12.98 -13.42
CA ARG A 51 6.23 -12.59 -13.16
C ARG A 51 5.31 -12.88 -14.34
N VAL A 52 5.77 -12.63 -15.54
CA VAL A 52 5.05 -12.95 -16.78
C VAL A 52 4.82 -14.46 -16.90
N ASP A 53 5.84 -15.27 -16.64
CA ASP A 53 5.75 -16.74 -16.67
C ASP A 53 4.75 -17.29 -15.66
N GLU A 54 4.79 -16.75 -14.44
CA GLU A 54 3.87 -17.07 -13.37
C GLU A 54 2.40 -16.81 -13.77
N LEU A 55 2.14 -15.60 -14.28
CA LEU A 55 0.80 -15.18 -14.68
C LEU A 55 0.29 -15.93 -15.91
N ASN A 56 1.14 -16.29 -16.86
CA ASN A 56 0.78 -17.15 -18.00
C ASN A 56 0.37 -18.56 -17.57
N ASN A 57 0.83 -19.01 -16.37
CA ASN A 57 0.39 -20.24 -15.74
C ASN A 57 -0.85 -20.06 -14.83
N ALA A 58 -1.54 -18.93 -14.94
CA ALA A 58 -2.70 -18.56 -14.13
C ALA A 58 -2.43 -18.61 -12.60
N PHE A 59 -1.19 -18.32 -12.18
CA PHE A 59 -0.80 -18.25 -10.78
C PHE A 59 -0.44 -16.82 -10.39
N ASP A 60 -1.02 -16.33 -9.30
CA ASP A 60 -0.74 -15.02 -8.73
C ASP A 60 -0.18 -15.14 -7.31
N ARG A 61 1.14 -14.90 -7.15
CA ARG A 61 1.80 -14.91 -5.83
C ARG A 61 1.28 -13.82 -4.88
N THR A 62 0.64 -12.76 -5.40
CA THR A 62 0.11 -11.68 -4.57
C THR A 62 -1.26 -12.03 -3.96
N LEU A 63 -1.89 -13.12 -4.41
CA LEU A 63 -3.19 -13.63 -3.97
C LEU A 63 -4.35 -12.62 -4.14
N GLU A 64 -4.17 -11.60 -4.98
CA GLU A 64 -5.21 -10.61 -5.28
C GLU A 64 -6.20 -11.12 -6.33
N THR A 65 -5.71 -11.94 -7.27
CA THR A 65 -6.52 -12.55 -8.33
C THR A 65 -6.44 -14.07 -8.24
N SER A 66 -7.58 -14.73 -8.28
CA SER A 66 -7.63 -16.20 -8.27
C SER A 66 -7.20 -16.81 -9.62
N SER A 67 -6.73 -18.06 -9.57
CA SER A 67 -6.39 -18.82 -10.81
C SER A 67 -7.58 -18.96 -11.77
N ASP A 68 -8.79 -19.06 -11.24
CA ASP A 68 -10.01 -19.16 -12.04
C ASP A 68 -10.31 -17.85 -12.78
N GLU A 69 -10.18 -16.71 -12.08
CA GLU A 69 -10.36 -15.38 -12.70
C GLU A 69 -9.32 -15.15 -13.79
N LEU A 70 -8.04 -15.46 -13.54
CA LEU A 70 -6.98 -15.35 -14.53
C LEU A 70 -7.25 -16.25 -15.74
N SER A 71 -7.55 -17.54 -15.51
CA SER A 71 -7.83 -18.50 -16.56
C SER A 71 -9.00 -18.07 -17.45
N THR A 72 -10.01 -17.45 -16.86
CA THR A 72 -11.18 -16.95 -17.59
C THR A 72 -10.80 -15.91 -18.64
N VAL A 73 -9.91 -14.96 -18.31
CA VAL A 73 -9.52 -13.89 -19.24
C VAL A 73 -8.37 -14.27 -20.18
N LEU A 74 -7.53 -15.22 -19.78
CA LEU A 74 -6.45 -15.76 -20.64
C LEU A 74 -6.97 -16.65 -21.78
N ASN A 75 -8.07 -17.38 -21.54
CA ASN A 75 -8.60 -18.37 -22.47
C ASN A 75 -9.73 -17.83 -23.37
N LEU A 76 -9.95 -16.51 -23.37
CA LEU A 76 -10.95 -15.91 -24.26
C LEU A 76 -10.55 -16.10 -25.73
N LYS A 77 -11.45 -16.68 -26.53
CA LYS A 77 -11.27 -16.86 -27.97
C LYS A 77 -11.72 -15.65 -28.82
N ASP A 78 -12.13 -14.58 -28.13
CA ASP A 78 -12.67 -13.36 -28.73
C ASP A 78 -11.54 -12.35 -28.87
N GLU A 79 -11.11 -12.04 -30.10
CA GLU A 79 -10.03 -11.09 -30.36
C GLU A 79 -10.35 -9.65 -29.92
N SER A 80 -11.62 -9.33 -29.65
CA SER A 80 -12.06 -8.02 -29.18
C SER A 80 -11.84 -7.79 -27.69
N LYS A 81 -11.42 -8.80 -26.92
CA LYS A 81 -11.17 -8.76 -25.46
C LYS A 81 -10.26 -9.91 -25.04
N GLY A 82 -9.76 -9.83 -23.82
CA GLY A 82 -8.89 -10.86 -23.25
C GLY A 82 -7.56 -10.26 -22.74
N LEU A 83 -6.77 -11.10 -22.10
CA LEU A 83 -5.52 -10.73 -21.45
C LEU A 83 -4.36 -11.56 -22.00
N THR A 84 -3.26 -10.88 -22.31
CA THR A 84 -1.97 -11.51 -22.61
C THR A 84 -0.89 -10.83 -21.82
N PHE A 85 0.17 -11.55 -21.45
CA PHE A 85 1.29 -11.01 -20.68
C PHE A 85 2.58 -11.00 -21.48
N THR A 86 3.39 -9.96 -21.29
CA THR A 86 4.70 -9.82 -21.95
C THR A 86 5.71 -9.07 -21.08
N SER A 87 6.99 -9.36 -21.29
CA SER A 87 8.12 -8.59 -20.77
C SER A 87 8.80 -7.74 -21.84
N GLN A 88 8.30 -7.76 -23.08
CA GLN A 88 8.85 -7.02 -24.20
C GLN A 88 8.02 -5.74 -24.45
N ILE A 89 8.66 -4.59 -24.35
CA ILE A 89 7.97 -3.29 -24.52
C ILE A 89 7.40 -3.12 -25.93
N THR A 90 8.02 -3.70 -26.94
CA THR A 90 7.57 -3.65 -28.33
C THR A 90 6.22 -4.30 -28.53
N ASP A 91 5.86 -5.29 -27.72
CA ASP A 91 4.58 -6.01 -27.87
C ASP A 91 3.39 -5.13 -27.53
N ILE A 92 3.57 -4.10 -26.69
CA ILE A 92 2.50 -3.15 -26.33
C ILE A 92 2.40 -1.96 -27.29
N ALA A 93 3.22 -1.90 -28.34
CA ALA A 93 3.21 -0.80 -29.32
C ALA A 93 1.87 -0.67 -30.10
N SER A 94 1.08 -1.76 -30.18
CA SER A 94 -0.25 -1.74 -30.77
C SER A 94 -1.33 -1.12 -29.87
N CYS A 95 -1.06 -0.94 -28.59
CA CYS A 95 -1.98 -0.33 -27.63
C CYS A 95 -2.07 1.21 -27.84
N ASN A 96 -3.16 1.80 -27.36
CA ASN A 96 -3.43 3.23 -27.44
C ASN A 96 -3.85 3.84 -26.09
N VAL A 97 -4.03 2.98 -25.07
CA VAL A 97 -4.23 3.38 -23.68
C VAL A 97 -3.18 2.66 -22.83
N TYR A 98 -2.33 3.41 -22.17
CA TYR A 98 -1.27 2.89 -21.30
C TYR A 98 -1.60 3.26 -19.86
N ILE A 99 -1.74 2.27 -18.98
CA ILE A 99 -2.05 2.49 -17.55
C ILE A 99 -0.84 2.05 -16.73
N VAL A 100 -0.29 2.97 -15.96
CA VAL A 100 0.95 2.78 -15.19
C VAL A 100 0.64 2.57 -13.72
N SER A 101 0.99 1.39 -13.21
CA SER A 101 0.77 0.97 -11.81
C SER A 101 2.04 0.44 -11.15
N VAL A 102 3.19 1.00 -11.50
CA VAL A 102 4.48 0.64 -10.90
C VAL A 102 4.60 1.16 -9.48
N PRO A 103 5.36 0.48 -8.59
CA PRO A 103 5.59 0.95 -7.23
C PRO A 103 6.30 2.31 -7.18
N THR A 104 5.94 3.09 -6.16
CA THR A 104 6.57 4.38 -5.82
C THR A 104 6.99 4.34 -4.35
N PRO A 105 8.16 3.75 -4.01
CA PRO A 105 8.65 3.66 -2.64
C PRO A 105 9.20 5.00 -2.15
N THR A 106 9.59 5.05 -0.88
CA THR A 106 10.46 6.11 -0.34
C THR A 106 11.90 5.61 -0.22
N ASP A 107 12.85 6.53 -0.30
CA ASP A 107 14.26 6.25 0.01
C ASP A 107 14.49 6.11 1.54
N GLN A 108 15.73 5.82 1.94
CA GLN A 108 16.14 5.71 3.34
C GLN A 108 15.91 6.98 4.19
N HIS A 109 15.63 8.12 3.55
CA HIS A 109 15.33 9.42 4.18
C HIS A 109 13.85 9.76 4.11
N ASN A 110 12.99 8.79 3.81
CA ASN A 110 11.55 8.97 3.62
C ASN A 110 11.18 9.95 2.49
N ARG A 111 12.05 10.11 1.46
CA ARG A 111 11.76 10.94 0.29
C ARG A 111 11.14 10.09 -0.81
N PRO A 112 10.17 10.63 -1.57
CA PRO A 112 9.59 9.92 -2.71
C PRO A 112 10.63 9.48 -3.74
N ASP A 113 10.68 8.18 -4.06
CA ASP A 113 11.49 7.65 -5.16
C ASP A 113 10.63 7.42 -6.40
N LEU A 114 10.74 8.32 -7.35
CA LEU A 114 10.01 8.27 -8.62
C LEU A 114 10.79 7.54 -9.73
N SER A 115 11.90 6.90 -9.43
CA SER A 115 12.80 6.28 -10.43
C SER A 115 12.10 5.21 -11.27
N LEU A 116 11.24 4.38 -10.65
CA LEU A 116 10.46 3.37 -11.37
C LEU A 116 9.42 4.00 -12.29
N LEU A 117 8.76 5.05 -11.83
CA LEU A 117 7.74 5.77 -12.58
C LEU A 117 8.36 6.49 -13.80
N ILE A 118 9.52 7.10 -13.61
CA ILE A 118 10.30 7.73 -14.70
C ILE A 118 10.76 6.69 -15.72
N ARG A 119 11.23 5.53 -15.28
CA ARG A 119 11.61 4.42 -16.18
C ARG A 119 10.43 3.89 -16.96
N ALA A 120 9.29 3.68 -16.32
CA ALA A 120 8.06 3.26 -17.00
C ALA A 120 7.63 4.28 -18.07
N SER A 121 7.65 5.58 -17.73
CA SER A 121 7.35 6.67 -18.68
C SER A 121 8.32 6.69 -19.87
N LYS A 122 9.63 6.48 -19.66
CA LYS A 122 10.61 6.35 -20.75
C LYS A 122 10.33 5.15 -21.66
N SER A 123 10.00 4.00 -21.07
CA SER A 123 9.68 2.79 -21.84
C SER A 123 8.43 3.01 -22.71
N ILE A 124 7.39 3.61 -22.16
CA ILE A 124 6.16 3.94 -22.90
C ILE A 124 6.46 4.94 -24.02
N ALA A 125 7.26 5.95 -23.77
CA ALA A 125 7.62 6.97 -24.77
C ALA A 125 8.21 6.36 -26.06
N GLY A 126 8.93 5.25 -25.96
CA GLY A 126 9.48 4.53 -27.11
C GLY A 126 8.44 3.87 -28.03
N VAL A 127 7.20 3.71 -27.56
CA VAL A 127 6.10 3.08 -28.33
C VAL A 127 4.87 3.97 -28.44
N LEU A 128 4.92 5.18 -27.86
CA LEU A 128 3.83 6.15 -27.83
C LEU A 128 3.55 6.73 -29.21
N LYS A 129 2.28 6.86 -29.55
CA LYS A 129 1.81 7.37 -30.85
C LYS A 129 0.85 8.56 -30.67
N ARG A 130 0.62 9.27 -31.75
CA ARG A 130 -0.40 10.34 -31.78
C ARG A 130 -1.79 9.80 -31.48
N GLY A 131 -2.50 10.46 -30.61
CA GLY A 131 -3.83 10.09 -30.13
C GLY A 131 -3.82 9.19 -28.90
N ASP A 132 -2.67 8.69 -28.48
CA ASP A 132 -2.57 7.78 -27.31
C ASP A 132 -2.82 8.52 -25.98
N VAL A 133 -3.26 7.72 -24.98
CA VAL A 133 -3.54 8.21 -23.63
C VAL A 133 -2.68 7.44 -22.62
N VAL A 134 -1.99 8.17 -21.75
CA VAL A 134 -1.21 7.59 -20.65
C VAL A 134 -1.87 7.93 -19.32
N ILE A 135 -2.29 6.92 -18.58
CA ILE A 135 -2.98 7.08 -17.28
C ILE A 135 -2.06 6.57 -16.18
N TYR A 136 -1.83 7.38 -15.15
CA TYR A 136 -1.04 6.96 -14.00
C TYR A 136 -1.98 6.57 -12.85
N GLU A 137 -1.68 5.42 -12.23
CA GLU A 137 -2.35 4.92 -11.01
C GLU A 137 -1.41 4.83 -9.81
N SER A 138 -0.10 4.88 -10.06
CA SER A 138 0.91 4.87 -9.00
C SER A 138 0.68 6.02 -8.02
N THR A 139 0.84 5.77 -6.72
CA THR A 139 0.69 6.82 -5.70
C THR A 139 1.80 7.86 -5.84
N VAL A 140 1.41 9.12 -5.94
CA VAL A 140 2.33 10.25 -6.12
C VAL A 140 1.84 11.50 -5.37
N TYR A 141 2.72 12.45 -5.12
CA TYR A 141 2.31 13.78 -4.65
C TYR A 141 1.72 14.61 -5.79
N PRO A 142 0.92 15.64 -5.48
CA PRO A 142 0.30 16.49 -6.50
C PRO A 142 1.31 17.13 -7.44
N GLY A 143 1.11 16.93 -8.74
CA GLY A 143 1.92 17.49 -9.82
C GLY A 143 2.88 16.48 -10.45
N VAL A 144 3.08 15.28 -9.93
CA VAL A 144 4.06 14.32 -10.50
C VAL A 144 3.72 13.95 -11.94
N THR A 145 2.45 13.67 -12.23
CA THR A 145 2.04 13.31 -13.60
C THR A 145 2.43 14.40 -14.60
N GLU A 146 2.07 15.65 -14.32
CA GLU A 146 2.26 16.77 -15.26
C GLU A 146 3.67 17.37 -15.18
N ASP A 147 4.27 17.47 -13.98
CA ASP A 147 5.54 18.16 -13.76
C ASP A 147 6.77 17.22 -13.94
N VAL A 148 6.58 15.88 -13.86
CA VAL A 148 7.67 14.89 -13.95
C VAL A 148 7.46 13.92 -15.11
N CYS A 149 6.31 13.21 -15.16
CA CYS A 149 6.10 12.13 -16.12
C CYS A 149 5.87 12.65 -17.54
N VAL A 150 5.03 13.66 -17.71
CA VAL A 150 4.73 14.26 -19.01
C VAL A 150 6.00 14.83 -19.70
N PRO A 151 6.89 15.59 -19.04
CA PRO A 151 8.14 16.03 -19.65
C PRO A 151 9.02 14.88 -20.13
N VAL A 152 9.03 13.74 -19.41
CA VAL A 152 9.77 12.54 -19.84
C VAL A 152 9.14 11.95 -21.10
N LEU A 153 7.80 11.79 -21.13
CA LEU A 153 7.09 11.32 -22.31
C LEU A 153 7.35 12.21 -23.53
N GLN A 154 7.25 13.53 -23.39
CA GLN A 154 7.52 14.48 -24.49
C GLN A 154 8.95 14.37 -25.01
N LYS A 155 9.92 14.38 -24.09
CA LYS A 155 11.34 14.36 -24.44
C LYS A 155 11.75 13.11 -25.20
N GLU A 156 11.32 11.95 -24.72
CA GLU A 156 11.76 10.66 -25.26
C GLU A 156 10.95 10.24 -26.50
N SER A 157 9.68 10.66 -26.63
CA SER A 157 8.84 10.34 -27.81
C SER A 157 8.93 11.38 -28.92
N GLY A 158 9.29 12.63 -28.60
CA GLY A 158 9.20 13.78 -29.52
C GLY A 158 7.76 14.26 -29.74
N LEU A 159 6.77 13.71 -29.05
CA LEU A 159 5.36 14.08 -29.16
C LEU A 159 5.01 15.23 -28.20
N GLN A 160 3.99 16.01 -28.55
CA GLN A 160 3.56 17.17 -27.78
C GLN A 160 2.34 16.84 -26.91
N TYR A 161 2.45 17.12 -25.61
CA TYR A 161 1.37 16.98 -24.63
C TYR A 161 0.15 17.84 -24.97
N ASN A 162 -1.05 17.26 -24.79
CA ASN A 162 -2.36 17.88 -25.11
C ASN A 162 -2.55 18.26 -26.59
N SER A 163 -1.70 17.73 -27.47
CA SER A 163 -1.81 17.86 -28.92
C SER A 163 -1.64 16.51 -29.60
N ASP A 164 -0.54 15.81 -29.31
CA ASP A 164 -0.22 14.53 -29.93
C ASP A 164 -0.55 13.37 -29.01
N PHE A 165 -0.45 13.53 -27.69
CA PHE A 165 -0.86 12.55 -26.69
C PHE A 165 -1.48 13.25 -25.48
N PHE A 166 -2.21 12.47 -24.67
CA PHE A 166 -2.94 12.98 -23.51
C PHE A 166 -2.57 12.18 -22.27
N ALA A 167 -2.77 12.77 -21.09
CA ALA A 167 -2.50 12.11 -19.84
C ALA A 167 -3.71 12.15 -18.90
N GLY A 168 -3.72 11.23 -17.95
CA GLY A 168 -4.67 11.20 -16.86
C GLY A 168 -4.08 10.59 -15.61
N TYR A 169 -4.84 10.70 -14.53
CA TYR A 169 -4.52 10.09 -13.26
C TYR A 169 -5.77 9.51 -12.62
N SER A 170 -5.66 8.29 -12.12
CA SER A 170 -6.73 7.61 -11.42
C SER A 170 -6.16 6.85 -10.23
N PRO A 171 -6.29 7.34 -8.99
CA PRO A 171 -5.69 6.72 -7.82
C PRO A 171 -6.25 5.32 -7.56
N GLU A 172 -5.36 4.39 -7.18
CA GLU A 172 -5.79 3.12 -6.64
C GLU A 172 -6.26 3.27 -5.19
N ARG A 173 -7.40 2.67 -4.87
CA ARG A 173 -8.07 2.75 -3.57
C ARG A 173 -8.34 1.39 -2.94
N ILE A 174 -7.88 0.29 -3.57
CA ILE A 174 -7.99 -1.07 -3.02
C ILE A 174 -7.13 -1.17 -1.75
N ASN A 175 -7.65 -1.89 -0.78
CA ASN A 175 -6.90 -2.28 0.40
C ASN A 175 -6.49 -3.75 0.24
N PRO A 176 -5.20 -4.08 0.07
CA PRO A 176 -4.75 -5.45 -0.15
C PRO A 176 -5.34 -6.43 0.86
N GLY A 177 -5.84 -7.57 0.37
CA GLY A 177 -6.52 -8.59 1.17
C GLY A 177 -7.98 -8.30 1.52
N ASP A 178 -8.55 -7.14 1.16
CA ASP A 178 -9.97 -6.83 1.35
C ASP A 178 -10.79 -7.43 0.20
N LYS A 179 -11.61 -8.43 0.52
CA LYS A 179 -12.46 -9.12 -0.47
C LYS A 179 -13.85 -8.49 -0.66
N VAL A 180 -14.17 -7.47 0.15
CA VAL A 180 -15.45 -6.73 0.06
C VAL A 180 -15.29 -5.48 -0.79
N HIS A 181 -14.26 -4.68 -0.50
CA HIS A 181 -13.99 -3.43 -1.20
C HIS A 181 -13.01 -3.69 -2.37
N THR A 182 -13.51 -4.39 -3.39
CA THR A 182 -12.75 -4.71 -4.59
C THR A 182 -12.76 -3.55 -5.59
N LEU A 183 -11.90 -3.62 -6.61
CA LEU A 183 -11.79 -2.60 -7.67
C LEU A 183 -13.16 -2.17 -8.24
N THR A 184 -14.05 -3.12 -8.48
CA THR A 184 -15.36 -2.86 -9.08
C THR A 184 -16.38 -2.26 -8.10
N ASN A 185 -16.17 -2.44 -6.79
CA ASN A 185 -17.13 -2.09 -5.74
C ASN A 185 -16.77 -0.79 -5.00
N ILE A 186 -15.62 -0.17 -5.32
CA ILE A 186 -15.20 1.12 -4.75
C ILE A 186 -15.37 2.20 -5.82
N LEU A 187 -15.95 3.35 -5.43
CA LEU A 187 -16.04 4.51 -6.30
C LEU A 187 -14.63 4.96 -6.72
N LYS A 188 -14.34 4.95 -8.02
CA LYS A 188 -13.02 5.28 -8.58
C LYS A 188 -12.93 6.78 -8.90
N VAL A 189 -11.83 7.43 -8.51
CA VAL A 189 -11.53 8.80 -8.91
C VAL A 189 -10.84 8.78 -10.27
N THR A 190 -11.25 9.66 -11.18
CA THR A 190 -10.67 9.78 -12.53
C THR A 190 -10.33 11.23 -12.83
N SER A 191 -9.36 11.47 -13.69
CA SER A 191 -9.00 12.80 -14.16
C SER A 191 -8.29 12.73 -15.51
N GLY A 192 -8.27 13.82 -16.24
CA GLY A 192 -7.58 13.93 -17.53
C GLY A 192 -7.03 15.31 -17.79
N SER A 193 -6.12 15.40 -18.74
CA SER A 193 -5.37 16.60 -19.05
C SER A 193 -6.15 17.64 -19.87
N THR A 194 -7.22 17.20 -20.53
CA THR A 194 -8.21 18.08 -21.17
C THR A 194 -9.61 17.58 -20.78
N PRO A 195 -10.67 18.40 -20.91
CA PRO A 195 -12.04 17.95 -20.64
C PRO A 195 -12.41 16.69 -21.42
N GLU A 196 -12.06 16.62 -22.70
CA GLU A 196 -12.39 15.48 -23.56
C GLU A 196 -11.60 14.21 -23.17
N ALA A 197 -10.32 14.34 -22.82
CA ALA A 197 -9.51 13.25 -22.30
C ALA A 197 -10.03 12.77 -20.93
N ALA A 198 -10.48 13.69 -20.08
CA ALA A 198 -11.08 13.37 -18.78
C ALA A 198 -12.41 12.60 -18.95
N ASP A 199 -13.25 13.00 -19.92
CA ASP A 199 -14.51 12.31 -20.23
C ASP A 199 -14.26 10.91 -20.78
N PHE A 200 -13.26 10.75 -21.64
CA PHE A 200 -12.85 9.44 -22.17
C PHE A 200 -12.35 8.52 -21.02
N ILE A 201 -11.43 9.01 -20.20
CA ILE A 201 -10.88 8.26 -19.07
C ILE A 201 -11.99 7.88 -18.08
N ASP A 202 -12.88 8.82 -17.74
CA ASP A 202 -14.01 8.54 -16.86
C ASP A 202 -14.92 7.44 -17.43
N SER A 203 -15.24 7.50 -18.71
CA SER A 203 -16.05 6.50 -19.40
C SER A 203 -15.37 5.12 -19.42
N LEU A 204 -14.05 5.10 -19.63
CA LEU A 204 -13.25 3.88 -19.64
C LEU A 204 -13.32 3.17 -18.26
N TYR A 205 -13.05 3.88 -17.16
CA TYR A 205 -13.15 3.30 -15.81
C TYR A 205 -14.60 2.96 -15.43
N ARG A 206 -15.56 3.79 -15.77
CA ARG A 206 -16.97 3.51 -15.53
C ARG A 206 -17.43 2.21 -16.19
N SER A 207 -16.77 1.81 -17.26
CA SER A 207 -17.08 0.55 -17.93
C SER A 207 -16.84 -0.68 -17.06
N ILE A 208 -15.90 -0.63 -16.09
CA ILE A 208 -15.52 -1.75 -15.22
C ILE A 208 -15.90 -1.54 -13.74
N VAL A 209 -16.11 -0.30 -13.30
CA VAL A 209 -16.39 0.02 -11.89
C VAL A 209 -17.89 0.17 -11.66
N LYS A 210 -18.49 -0.82 -11.00
CA LYS A 210 -19.93 -0.86 -10.71
C LYS A 210 -20.37 0.23 -9.73
N ALA A 211 -19.49 0.58 -8.77
CA ALA A 211 -19.75 1.65 -7.80
C ALA A 211 -19.74 3.06 -8.43
N GLY A 212 -19.36 3.17 -9.72
CA GLY A 212 -19.29 4.43 -10.43
C GLY A 212 -17.95 5.14 -10.27
N THR A 213 -17.88 6.35 -10.82
CA THR A 213 -16.67 7.18 -10.84
C THR A 213 -16.94 8.58 -10.31
N HIS A 214 -15.89 9.22 -9.79
CA HIS A 214 -15.85 10.65 -9.48
C HIS A 214 -14.81 11.32 -10.38
N LYS A 215 -15.27 12.09 -11.35
CA LYS A 215 -14.39 12.84 -12.25
C LYS A 215 -13.87 14.09 -11.54
N ALA A 216 -12.59 14.07 -11.15
CA ALA A 216 -11.92 15.21 -10.56
C ALA A 216 -11.67 16.32 -11.59
N PRO A 217 -11.69 17.60 -11.20
CA PRO A 217 -11.56 18.72 -12.12
C PRO A 217 -10.16 18.87 -12.72
N ALA A 218 -9.13 18.25 -12.13
CA ALA A 218 -7.75 18.28 -12.61
C ALA A 218 -6.96 17.07 -12.11
N ILE A 219 -5.88 16.73 -12.81
CA ILE A 219 -4.96 15.65 -12.45
C ILE A 219 -4.40 15.88 -11.02
N LYS A 220 -3.91 17.07 -10.71
CA LYS A 220 -3.38 17.43 -9.37
C LYS A 220 -4.39 17.25 -8.24
N VAL A 221 -5.67 17.41 -8.51
CA VAL A 221 -6.75 17.17 -7.52
C VAL A 221 -6.91 15.68 -7.24
N ALA A 222 -6.88 14.84 -8.28
CA ALA A 222 -6.96 13.39 -8.13
C ALA A 222 -5.71 12.81 -7.43
N GLU A 223 -4.51 13.33 -7.74
CA GLU A 223 -3.27 12.98 -7.04
C GLU A 223 -3.35 13.38 -5.54
N ALA A 224 -3.80 14.61 -5.24
CA ALA A 224 -3.98 15.08 -3.87
C ALA A 224 -4.97 14.21 -3.08
N CYS A 225 -6.08 13.81 -3.71
CA CYS A 225 -7.10 12.95 -3.10
C CYS A 225 -6.47 11.68 -2.52
N LYS A 226 -5.60 11.00 -3.27
CA LYS A 226 -4.96 9.76 -2.84
C LYS A 226 -4.11 9.93 -1.58
N VAL A 227 -3.23 10.90 -1.58
CA VAL A 227 -2.28 11.08 -0.45
C VAL A 227 -2.97 11.57 0.81
N ILE A 228 -4.07 12.34 0.71
CA ILE A 228 -4.80 12.81 1.90
C ILE A 228 -5.64 11.71 2.54
N GLU A 229 -6.16 10.73 1.80
CA GLU A 229 -6.89 9.58 2.36
C GLU A 229 -6.02 8.82 3.38
N ASN A 230 -4.77 8.55 3.03
CA ASN A 230 -3.83 7.85 3.90
C ASN A 230 -3.23 8.76 4.96
N SER A 231 -2.97 10.03 4.65
CA SER A 231 -2.48 11.00 5.64
C SER A 231 -3.51 11.25 6.75
N GLN A 232 -4.78 11.35 6.40
CA GLN A 232 -5.87 11.48 7.39
C GLN A 232 -5.93 10.27 8.31
N ARG A 233 -5.82 9.05 7.75
CA ARG A 233 -5.79 7.80 8.53
C ARG A 233 -4.59 7.78 9.47
N ASP A 234 -3.41 8.10 8.97
CA ASP A 234 -2.17 8.14 9.73
C ASP A 234 -2.23 9.11 10.93
N ILE A 235 -2.73 10.34 10.70
CA ILE A 235 -2.91 11.34 11.75
C ILE A 235 -3.91 10.88 12.80
N ASN A 236 -5.03 10.27 12.40
CA ASN A 236 -6.01 9.77 13.36
C ASN A 236 -5.45 8.61 14.20
N ILE A 237 -4.63 7.72 13.60
CA ILE A 237 -3.95 6.67 14.37
C ILE A 237 -2.89 7.30 15.29
N ALA A 238 -2.14 8.31 14.84
CA ALA A 238 -1.20 9.03 15.70
C ALA A 238 -1.89 9.64 16.91
N PHE A 239 -3.06 10.27 16.72
CA PHE A 239 -3.85 10.81 17.81
C PHE A 239 -4.23 9.73 18.85
N VAL A 240 -4.75 8.58 18.42
CA VAL A 240 -5.10 7.53 19.39
C VAL A 240 -3.88 6.82 19.99
N ASN A 241 -2.75 6.78 19.27
CA ASN A 241 -1.47 6.34 19.82
C ASN A 241 -0.95 7.28 20.91
N GLU A 242 -1.12 8.58 20.73
CA GLU A 242 -0.79 9.57 21.78
C GLU A 242 -1.69 9.41 22.99
N LEU A 243 -2.99 9.22 22.79
CA LEU A 243 -3.93 8.92 23.87
C LEU A 243 -3.53 7.65 24.64
N ALA A 244 -3.11 6.59 23.95
CA ALA A 244 -2.64 5.37 24.60
C ALA A 244 -1.43 5.63 25.51
N LYS A 245 -0.48 6.47 25.08
CA LYS A 245 0.67 6.87 25.91
C LYS A 245 0.24 7.69 27.12
N ILE A 246 -0.67 8.65 26.94
CA ILE A 246 -1.20 9.50 28.02
C ILE A 246 -1.94 8.63 29.05
N PHE A 247 -2.84 7.76 28.60
CA PHE A 247 -3.65 6.94 29.47
C PHE A 247 -2.83 5.86 30.20
N ASN A 248 -1.77 5.35 29.55
CA ASN A 248 -0.83 4.47 30.24
C ASN A 248 -0.13 5.15 31.42
N ILE A 249 0.26 6.43 31.27
CA ILE A 249 0.84 7.24 32.38
C ILE A 249 -0.20 7.45 33.50
N MET A 250 -1.47 7.58 33.15
CA MET A 250 -2.58 7.83 34.07
C MET A 250 -3.17 6.55 34.68
N ASP A 251 -2.66 5.36 34.31
CA ASP A 251 -3.20 4.05 34.70
C ASP A 251 -4.68 3.87 34.26
N ILE A 252 -5.02 4.39 33.07
CA ILE A 252 -6.36 4.31 32.46
C ILE A 252 -6.29 3.38 31.25
N ASP A 253 -7.28 2.48 31.13
CA ASP A 253 -7.39 1.59 29.99
C ASP A 253 -7.86 2.33 28.73
N THR A 254 -7.00 2.48 27.76
CA THR A 254 -7.26 3.16 26.47
C THR A 254 -8.47 2.61 25.75
N HIS A 255 -8.62 1.28 25.70
CA HIS A 255 -9.73 0.64 24.99
C HIS A 255 -11.09 0.94 25.66
N ALA A 256 -11.15 1.02 26.99
CA ALA A 256 -12.37 1.39 27.71
C ALA A 256 -12.76 2.85 27.43
N VAL A 257 -11.77 3.77 27.36
CA VAL A 257 -12.02 5.17 27.00
C VAL A 257 -12.53 5.28 25.57
N LEU A 258 -11.87 4.60 24.62
CA LEU A 258 -12.27 4.63 23.21
C LEU A 258 -13.65 4.00 23.01
N ALA A 259 -13.99 2.94 23.73
CA ALA A 259 -15.35 2.34 23.71
C ALA A 259 -16.39 3.33 24.21
N ALA A 260 -16.13 4.04 25.31
CA ALA A 260 -17.04 5.06 25.85
C ALA A 260 -17.18 6.24 24.88
N ALA A 261 -16.07 6.78 24.36
CA ALA A 261 -16.08 7.88 23.40
C ALA A 261 -16.78 7.51 22.09
N GLY A 262 -16.61 6.26 21.64
CA GLY A 262 -17.21 5.69 20.44
C GLY A 262 -18.75 5.58 20.46
N THR A 263 -19.38 5.76 21.63
CA THR A 263 -20.85 5.85 21.74
C THR A 263 -21.39 7.15 21.15
N LYS A 264 -20.53 8.18 20.97
CA LYS A 264 -20.93 9.42 20.32
C LYS A 264 -20.95 9.25 18.80
N TRP A 265 -22.07 9.60 18.18
CA TRP A 265 -22.35 9.36 16.76
C TRP A 265 -21.31 9.89 15.76
N ASN A 266 -20.58 10.95 16.09
CA ASN A 266 -19.56 11.57 15.23
C ASN A 266 -18.11 11.30 15.71
N PHE A 267 -17.89 10.37 16.62
CA PHE A 267 -16.56 9.95 17.02
C PHE A 267 -15.99 8.97 15.99
N LEU A 268 -14.76 9.21 15.56
CA LEU A 268 -14.07 8.34 14.61
C LEU A 268 -13.36 7.20 15.35
N ASN A 269 -13.82 5.98 15.13
CA ASN A 269 -13.35 4.77 15.83
C ASN A 269 -11.99 4.27 15.28
N PHE A 270 -10.92 5.00 15.56
CA PHE A 270 -9.56 4.51 15.37
C PHE A 270 -9.05 3.79 16.63
N LYS A 271 -8.12 2.86 16.42
CA LYS A 271 -7.47 2.11 17.51
C LYS A 271 -5.97 2.38 17.50
N PRO A 272 -5.28 2.34 18.65
CA PRO A 272 -3.83 2.45 18.71
C PRO A 272 -3.18 1.22 18.07
N GLY A 273 -1.93 1.39 17.61
CA GLY A 273 -1.18 0.30 17.01
C GLY A 273 -0.02 0.79 16.15
N LEU A 274 0.67 -0.17 15.55
CA LEU A 274 1.75 0.10 14.62
C LEU A 274 1.22 0.54 13.26
N VAL A 275 1.86 1.50 12.63
CA VAL A 275 1.50 2.00 11.28
C VAL A 275 2.64 1.71 10.32
N GLY A 276 2.56 0.56 9.67
CA GLY A 276 3.49 0.10 8.64
C GLY A 276 2.84 0.02 7.25
N GLY A 277 3.42 -0.83 6.39
CA GLY A 277 2.97 -1.04 5.03
C GLY A 277 3.42 0.05 4.06
N HIS A 278 3.06 -0.15 2.79
CA HIS A 278 3.53 0.70 1.69
C HIS A 278 2.59 1.86 1.33
N CYS A 279 1.50 2.05 2.06
CA CYS A 279 0.56 3.15 1.82
C CYS A 279 0.50 4.10 3.02
N THR A 280 -0.14 3.71 4.14
CA THR A 280 -0.39 4.62 5.27
C THR A 280 0.91 5.13 5.90
N GLY A 281 1.96 4.30 5.96
CA GLY A 281 3.27 4.69 6.49
C GLY A 281 4.12 5.52 5.51
N VAL A 282 3.73 5.63 4.24
CA VAL A 282 4.54 6.21 3.14
C VAL A 282 3.91 7.47 2.55
N ASP A 283 2.61 7.44 2.21
CA ASP A 283 1.93 8.52 1.50
C ASP A 283 1.99 9.89 2.23
N PRO A 284 1.96 9.97 3.58
CA PRO A 284 2.13 11.24 4.27
C PRO A 284 3.48 11.91 3.98
N TYR A 285 4.56 11.12 3.78
CA TYR A 285 5.86 11.65 3.41
C TYR A 285 5.88 12.24 2.00
N TYR A 286 5.09 11.70 1.07
CA TYR A 286 4.93 12.26 -0.27
C TYR A 286 4.39 13.69 -0.21
N LEU A 287 3.30 13.89 0.55
CA LEU A 287 2.70 15.20 0.71
C LEU A 287 3.62 16.16 1.48
N ALA A 288 4.27 15.66 2.53
CA ALA A 288 5.22 16.45 3.34
C ALA A 288 6.42 16.91 2.51
N ALA A 289 7.02 16.02 1.72
CA ALA A 289 8.15 16.36 0.86
C ALA A 289 7.78 17.44 -0.16
N LYS A 290 6.61 17.34 -0.80
CA LYS A 290 6.13 18.36 -1.75
C LYS A 290 5.89 19.71 -1.06
N ALA A 291 5.26 19.72 0.10
CA ALA A 291 5.01 20.93 0.89
C ALA A 291 6.33 21.63 1.27
N GLN A 292 7.32 20.86 1.73
CA GLN A 292 8.64 21.38 2.09
C GLN A 292 9.40 21.95 0.86
N GLN A 293 9.31 21.29 -0.31
CA GLN A 293 9.86 21.84 -1.56
C GLN A 293 9.24 23.19 -1.94
N MET A 294 7.98 23.42 -1.56
CA MET A 294 7.27 24.68 -1.76
C MET A 294 7.46 25.70 -0.62
N GLY A 295 8.32 25.39 0.36
CA GLY A 295 8.63 26.29 1.49
C GLY A 295 7.65 26.19 2.67
N TYR A 296 6.75 25.22 2.69
CA TYR A 296 5.81 25.02 3.81
C TYR A 296 6.22 23.82 4.67
N HIS A 297 6.34 24.02 6.00
CA HIS A 297 6.60 22.94 6.94
C HIS A 297 5.29 22.32 7.44
N PRO A 298 4.96 21.07 7.08
CA PRO A 298 3.67 20.46 7.44
C PRO A 298 3.71 19.88 8.86
N GLU A 299 3.42 20.68 9.85
CA GLU A 299 3.51 20.40 11.29
C GLU A 299 2.76 19.14 11.70
N ILE A 300 1.44 19.05 11.39
CA ILE A 300 0.56 17.97 11.83
C ILE A 300 0.97 16.65 11.19
N ILE A 301 1.26 16.65 9.89
CA ILE A 301 1.64 15.43 9.16
C ILE A 301 2.93 14.85 9.70
N LEU A 302 3.96 15.70 9.88
CA LEU A 302 5.26 15.26 10.37
C LEU A 302 5.23 14.88 11.86
N ALA A 303 4.42 15.56 12.67
CA ALA A 303 4.22 15.17 14.07
C ALA A 303 3.55 13.81 14.19
N GLY A 304 2.49 13.56 13.39
CA GLY A 304 1.81 12.26 13.32
C GLY A 304 2.76 11.13 12.91
N ARG A 305 3.54 11.35 11.85
CA ARG A 305 4.54 10.36 11.42
C ARG A 305 5.60 10.08 12.48
N ARG A 306 6.17 11.09 13.09
CA ARG A 306 7.17 10.92 14.16
C ARG A 306 6.61 10.11 15.33
N LEU A 307 5.36 10.34 15.70
CA LEU A 307 4.71 9.60 16.78
C LEU A 307 4.47 8.13 16.37
N ASN A 308 3.92 7.88 15.20
CA ASN A 308 3.65 6.53 14.70
C ASN A 308 4.94 5.74 14.47
N ASP A 309 5.99 6.36 13.92
CA ASP A 309 7.30 5.73 13.74
C ASP A 309 7.96 5.34 15.07
N GLY A 310 7.69 6.09 16.14
CA GLY A 310 8.20 5.81 17.48
C GLY A 310 7.44 4.71 18.24
N MET A 311 6.32 4.21 17.75
CA MET A 311 5.47 3.29 18.50
C MET A 311 6.09 1.91 18.72
N GLY A 312 6.88 1.39 17.78
CA GLY A 312 7.57 0.12 17.97
C GLY A 312 8.55 0.16 19.13
N THR A 313 9.37 1.20 19.20
CA THR A 313 10.29 1.42 20.33
C THR A 313 9.53 1.63 21.64
N TYR A 314 8.43 2.38 21.62
CA TYR A 314 7.59 2.58 22.80
C TYR A 314 7.05 1.25 23.35
N VAL A 315 6.53 0.38 22.50
CA VAL A 315 6.03 -0.94 22.88
C VAL A 315 7.13 -1.80 23.50
N ALA A 316 8.32 -1.85 22.88
CA ALA A 316 9.44 -2.60 23.42
C ALA A 316 9.80 -2.13 24.84
N LEU A 317 9.84 -0.80 25.07
CA LEU A 317 10.12 -0.25 26.40
C LEU A 317 9.02 -0.54 27.41
N GLU A 318 7.73 -0.53 27.03
CA GLU A 318 6.64 -0.90 27.94
C GLU A 318 6.70 -2.39 28.34
N VAL A 319 7.02 -3.28 27.41
CA VAL A 319 7.24 -4.71 27.73
C VAL A 319 8.41 -4.88 28.70
N ILE A 320 9.53 -4.20 28.46
CA ILE A 320 10.70 -4.22 29.33
C ILE A 320 10.35 -3.71 30.75
N LYS A 321 9.61 -2.62 30.86
CA LYS A 321 9.12 -2.12 32.17
C LYS A 321 8.27 -3.15 32.91
N LEU A 322 7.39 -3.83 32.19
CA LEU A 322 6.56 -4.90 32.78
C LEU A 322 7.41 -6.09 33.21
N MET A 323 8.43 -6.48 32.43
CA MET A 323 9.35 -7.56 32.83
C MET A 323 10.09 -7.20 34.11
N VAL A 324 10.65 -5.99 34.20
CA VAL A 324 11.35 -5.50 35.41
C VAL A 324 10.40 -5.46 36.63
N LYS A 325 9.16 -5.00 36.48
CA LYS A 325 8.14 -5.01 37.54
C LYS A 325 7.78 -6.39 38.03
N ASN A 326 7.97 -7.44 37.22
CA ASN A 326 7.71 -8.83 37.54
C ASN A 326 8.99 -9.60 37.90
N ASP A 327 10.08 -8.92 38.24
CA ASP A 327 11.38 -9.50 38.56
C ASP A 327 11.94 -10.45 37.47
N ILE A 328 11.69 -10.12 36.19
CA ILE A 328 12.21 -10.84 35.04
C ILE A 328 13.43 -10.12 34.49
N SER A 329 14.58 -10.82 34.44
CA SER A 329 15.78 -10.27 33.80
C SER A 329 15.53 -10.05 32.31
N VAL A 330 15.80 -8.86 31.81
CA VAL A 330 15.66 -8.55 30.39
C VAL A 330 16.81 -9.13 29.58
N LYS A 331 18.03 -8.98 30.08
CA LYS A 331 19.22 -9.53 29.43
C LYS A 331 19.14 -11.06 29.40
N ASN A 332 19.41 -11.62 28.22
CA ASN A 332 19.28 -13.04 27.90
C ASN A 332 17.86 -13.63 28.04
N SER A 333 16.83 -12.77 28.15
CA SER A 333 15.44 -13.24 28.13
C SER A 333 15.04 -13.71 26.75
N LYS A 334 14.01 -14.59 26.73
CA LYS A 334 13.43 -15.11 25.52
C LYS A 334 12.04 -14.52 25.30
N ILE A 335 11.90 -13.77 24.22
CA ILE A 335 10.66 -13.06 23.91
C ILE A 335 10.04 -13.65 22.64
N LEU A 336 8.76 -14.03 22.72
CA LEU A 336 7.98 -14.42 21.55
C LEU A 336 7.28 -13.19 20.96
N VAL A 337 7.48 -12.97 19.68
CA VAL A 337 6.74 -11.96 18.89
C VAL A 337 5.77 -12.68 17.98
N LEU A 338 4.47 -12.46 18.17
CA LEU A 338 3.38 -13.03 17.39
C LEU A 338 2.94 -12.06 16.30
N GLY A 339 3.25 -12.44 15.05
CA GLY A 339 3.01 -11.65 13.85
C GLY A 339 4.19 -10.77 13.47
N PHE A 340 4.48 -10.75 12.17
CA PHE A 340 5.54 -9.94 11.56
C PHE A 340 5.05 -9.15 10.34
N THR A 341 4.00 -9.62 9.67
CA THR A 341 3.40 -8.88 8.53
C THR A 341 2.93 -7.49 8.97
N PHE A 342 2.81 -6.56 8.03
CA PHE A 342 2.37 -5.20 8.37
C PHE A 342 0.89 -5.12 8.77
N LYS A 343 0.10 -6.15 8.42
CA LYS A 343 -1.36 -6.22 8.62
C LYS A 343 -1.80 -7.65 8.87
N GLU A 344 -2.88 -7.80 9.63
CA GLU A 344 -3.51 -9.09 9.91
C GLU A 344 -4.01 -9.82 8.65
N ASN A 345 -3.82 -11.13 8.61
CA ASN A 345 -4.31 -12.07 7.60
C ASN A 345 -3.87 -11.70 6.16
N CYS A 346 -2.67 -11.16 6.02
CA CYS A 346 -2.08 -10.74 4.77
C CYS A 346 -0.60 -11.16 4.73
N PRO A 347 -0.08 -11.75 3.65
CA PRO A 347 1.30 -12.24 3.58
C PRO A 347 2.37 -11.16 3.39
N ASP A 348 2.00 -9.88 3.29
CA ASP A 348 2.90 -8.78 2.97
C ASP A 348 3.71 -8.32 4.18
N VAL A 349 5.03 -8.43 4.10
CA VAL A 349 5.98 -8.05 5.16
C VAL A 349 6.63 -6.69 4.93
N ARG A 350 6.36 -6.04 3.79
CA ARG A 350 7.03 -4.79 3.41
C ARG A 350 6.72 -3.68 4.41
N ASN A 351 7.79 -2.99 4.82
CA ASN A 351 7.72 -1.84 5.72
C ASN A 351 6.97 -2.12 7.03
N THR A 352 7.07 -3.36 7.56
CA THR A 352 6.49 -3.70 8.86
C THR A 352 7.20 -2.94 9.98
N ARG A 353 6.42 -2.40 10.92
CA ARG A 353 6.97 -1.71 12.11
C ARG A 353 7.24 -2.65 13.28
N VAL A 354 6.94 -3.94 13.13
CA VAL A 354 7.31 -4.98 14.11
C VAL A 354 8.82 -5.10 14.24
N ILE A 355 9.56 -4.83 13.15
CA ILE A 355 11.03 -4.79 13.17
C ILE A 355 11.59 -3.81 14.22
N ASP A 356 10.89 -2.70 14.51
CA ASP A 356 11.33 -1.72 15.49
C ASP A 356 11.18 -2.22 16.93
N ILE A 357 10.19 -3.08 17.18
CA ILE A 357 10.02 -3.78 18.45
C ILE A 357 11.18 -4.75 18.66
N ILE A 358 11.52 -5.55 17.64
CA ILE A 358 12.60 -6.53 17.70
C ILE A 358 13.95 -5.82 17.94
N LYS A 359 14.23 -4.75 17.20
CA LYS A 359 15.43 -3.92 17.43
C LYS A 359 15.47 -3.30 18.82
N GLY A 360 14.29 -2.94 19.35
CA GLY A 360 14.17 -2.43 20.71
C GLY A 360 14.61 -3.46 21.75
N PHE A 361 14.21 -4.72 21.58
CA PHE A 361 14.63 -5.81 22.48
C PHE A 361 16.09 -6.21 22.31
N ASP A 362 16.57 -6.26 21.06
CA ASP A 362 17.97 -6.56 20.74
C ASP A 362 18.94 -5.56 21.45
N GLY A 363 18.56 -4.29 21.52
CA GLY A 363 19.30 -3.26 22.24
C GLY A 363 19.46 -3.52 23.77
N PHE A 364 18.73 -4.47 24.33
CA PHE A 364 18.83 -4.90 25.73
C PHE A 364 19.35 -6.36 25.88
N ASP A 365 19.98 -6.90 24.84
CA ASP A 365 20.48 -8.29 24.79
C ASP A 365 19.38 -9.34 25.05
N ALA A 366 18.12 -9.07 24.71
CA ALA A 366 17.04 -10.05 24.73
C ALA A 366 16.96 -10.77 23.37
N THR A 367 16.55 -12.04 23.38
CA THR A 367 16.43 -12.85 22.16
C THR A 367 14.98 -12.93 21.72
N CYS A 368 14.69 -12.57 20.47
CA CYS A 368 13.36 -12.68 19.90
C CYS A 368 13.20 -13.96 19.07
N GLU A 369 12.14 -14.73 19.35
CA GLU A 369 11.61 -15.75 18.45
C GLU A 369 10.33 -15.20 17.83
N ILE A 370 10.21 -15.27 16.49
CA ILE A 370 9.14 -14.60 15.74
C ILE A 370 8.30 -15.69 15.07
N TYR A 371 7.01 -15.69 15.34
CA TYR A 371 6.06 -16.61 14.71
C TYR A 371 5.02 -15.83 13.91
N ASP A 372 4.95 -16.11 12.61
CA ASP A 372 3.95 -15.56 11.71
C ASP A 372 3.50 -16.60 10.69
N PRO A 373 2.24 -17.06 10.71
CA PRO A 373 1.74 -18.09 9.79
C PRO A 373 1.56 -17.58 8.37
N TRP A 374 1.52 -16.26 8.16
CA TRP A 374 1.27 -15.61 6.88
C TRP A 374 2.57 -15.15 6.17
N ALA A 375 3.58 -14.74 6.94
CA ALA A 375 4.84 -14.26 6.38
C ALA A 375 5.59 -15.38 5.65
N ASP A 376 6.24 -15.03 4.54
CA ASP A 376 7.21 -15.89 3.88
C ASP A 376 8.58 -15.75 4.58
N PRO A 377 9.12 -16.81 5.21
CA PRO A 377 10.38 -16.75 5.94
C PRO A 377 11.58 -16.36 5.05
N ASP A 378 11.59 -16.76 3.78
CA ASP A 378 12.67 -16.42 2.84
C ASP A 378 12.60 -14.94 2.45
N GLU A 379 11.41 -14.38 2.29
CA GLU A 379 11.22 -12.95 2.06
C GLU A 379 11.66 -12.13 3.27
N VAL A 380 11.24 -12.51 4.49
CA VAL A 380 11.67 -11.85 5.73
C VAL A 380 13.18 -11.90 5.89
N LYS A 381 13.80 -13.06 5.62
CA LYS A 381 15.25 -13.19 5.70
C LYS A 381 15.97 -12.31 4.70
N ARG A 382 15.46 -12.22 3.48
CA ARG A 382 16.04 -11.39 2.42
C ARG A 382 15.92 -9.89 2.71
N GLU A 383 14.75 -9.45 3.23
CA GLU A 383 14.48 -8.02 3.42
C GLU A 383 14.99 -7.47 4.75
N TYR A 384 14.92 -8.27 5.81
CA TYR A 384 15.22 -7.81 7.18
C TYR A 384 16.42 -8.51 7.83
N GLY A 385 16.94 -9.58 7.21
CA GLY A 385 18.05 -10.35 7.76
C GLY A 385 17.71 -11.24 8.95
N ILE A 386 16.44 -11.31 9.35
CA ILE A 386 15.94 -12.08 10.50
C ILE A 386 15.21 -13.35 10.06
N SER A 387 15.04 -14.30 10.98
CA SER A 387 14.34 -15.55 10.74
C SER A 387 12.97 -15.54 11.42
N THR A 388 11.96 -16.06 10.73
CA THR A 388 10.61 -16.23 11.25
C THR A 388 10.20 -17.70 11.18
N LEU A 389 9.35 -18.14 12.10
CA LEU A 389 8.72 -19.45 12.11
C LEU A 389 7.33 -19.36 11.46
N LYS A 390 6.98 -20.36 10.66
CA LYS A 390 5.69 -20.41 9.96
C LYS A 390 4.71 -21.39 10.61
N ASN A 391 5.20 -22.34 11.39
CA ASN A 391 4.39 -23.37 12.02
C ASN A 391 4.44 -23.28 13.55
N TYR A 392 3.29 -23.33 14.21
CA TYR A 392 3.17 -23.30 15.66
C TYR A 392 4.02 -24.37 16.36
N GLY A 393 4.08 -25.59 15.82
CA GLY A 393 4.87 -26.68 16.38
C GLY A 393 6.40 -26.47 16.39
N GLN A 394 6.89 -25.39 15.77
CA GLN A 394 8.30 -25.01 15.79
C GLN A 394 8.66 -24.13 17.00
N LEU A 395 7.65 -23.63 17.74
CA LEU A 395 7.87 -22.79 18.90
C LEU A 395 8.58 -23.58 19.99
N SER A 396 9.62 -22.98 20.53
CA SER A 396 10.44 -23.62 21.57
C SER A 396 9.79 -23.58 22.96
N GLY A 397 8.76 -22.74 23.17
CA GLY A 397 8.10 -22.57 24.48
C GLY A 397 8.98 -21.84 25.51
N ALA A 398 8.48 -21.73 26.73
CA ALA A 398 9.19 -21.12 27.86
C ALA A 398 9.65 -19.68 27.62
N TYR A 399 8.72 -18.78 27.21
CA TYR A 399 9.01 -17.37 26.97
C TYR A 399 8.84 -16.52 28.24
N ASP A 400 9.78 -15.61 28.44
CA ASP A 400 9.75 -14.62 29.52
C ASP A 400 8.76 -13.48 29.21
N ALA A 401 8.59 -13.16 27.93
CA ALA A 401 7.56 -12.25 27.45
C ALA A 401 6.97 -12.73 26.12
N ILE A 402 5.70 -12.40 25.88
CA ILE A 402 4.97 -12.66 24.63
C ILE A 402 4.37 -11.33 24.17
N VAL A 403 4.63 -10.93 22.93
CA VAL A 403 4.11 -9.71 22.34
C VAL A 403 3.19 -10.06 21.18
N MET A 404 1.91 -9.75 21.31
CA MET A 404 0.93 -9.82 20.24
C MET A 404 1.08 -8.58 19.34
N ALA A 405 1.86 -8.70 18.26
CA ALA A 405 2.19 -7.56 17.39
C ALA A 405 1.20 -7.40 16.24
N VAL A 406 0.73 -8.50 15.64
CA VAL A 406 -0.24 -8.50 14.53
C VAL A 406 -1.37 -9.47 14.84
N ALA A 407 -2.62 -9.02 14.67
CA ALA A 407 -3.81 -9.79 15.08
C ALA A 407 -4.24 -10.82 14.02
N HIS A 408 -3.38 -11.81 13.71
CA HIS A 408 -3.80 -12.93 12.87
C HIS A 408 -4.86 -13.77 13.57
N ARG A 409 -5.79 -14.29 12.79
CA ARG A 409 -6.89 -15.14 13.33
C ARG A 409 -6.38 -16.36 14.09
N GLU A 410 -5.23 -16.90 13.72
CA GLU A 410 -4.58 -18.05 14.35
C GLU A 410 -4.13 -17.78 15.78
N PHE A 411 -4.07 -16.51 16.21
CA PHE A 411 -3.59 -16.11 17.54
C PHE A 411 -4.71 -15.93 18.57
N TYR A 412 -5.98 -15.91 18.15
CA TYR A 412 -7.10 -15.70 19.09
C TYR A 412 -7.29 -16.83 20.07
N ASP A 413 -7.03 -18.08 19.64
CA ASP A 413 -7.29 -19.30 20.41
C ASP A 413 -6.00 -20.00 20.86
N LEU A 414 -4.86 -19.29 20.91
CA LEU A 414 -3.61 -19.88 21.40
C LEU A 414 -3.65 -20.14 22.91
N ASP A 415 -3.06 -21.24 23.34
CA ASP A 415 -2.80 -21.48 24.75
C ASP A 415 -1.59 -20.68 25.25
N TYR A 416 -1.84 -19.40 25.55
CA TYR A 416 -0.80 -18.49 26.07
C TYR A 416 -0.17 -18.97 27.38
N ALA A 417 -0.89 -19.75 28.20
CA ALA A 417 -0.38 -20.24 29.45
C ALA A 417 0.75 -21.27 29.24
N SER A 418 0.59 -22.15 28.26
CA SER A 418 1.62 -23.15 27.91
C SER A 418 2.89 -22.55 27.28
N LEU A 419 2.80 -21.39 26.73
CA LEU A 419 3.93 -20.68 26.13
C LEU A 419 4.81 -19.92 27.14
N LYS A 420 4.29 -19.63 28.33
CA LYS A 420 5.00 -18.88 29.37
C LYS A 420 6.10 -19.71 30.00
N HIS A 421 7.24 -19.10 30.28
CA HIS A 421 8.31 -19.68 31.09
C HIS A 421 7.87 -19.84 32.57
N LYS A 422 7.20 -18.80 33.10
CA LYS A 422 6.70 -18.76 34.49
C LYS A 422 5.32 -18.11 34.51
N SER A 423 4.59 -18.28 35.60
CA SER A 423 3.30 -17.60 35.81
C SER A 423 3.41 -16.08 35.74
N SER A 424 4.57 -15.51 36.13
CA SER A 424 4.89 -14.07 36.07
C SER A 424 5.30 -13.60 34.69
N SER A 425 5.51 -14.47 33.68
CA SER A 425 5.88 -14.06 32.32
C SER A 425 4.88 -13.06 31.75
N VAL A 426 5.38 -12.04 31.05
CA VAL A 426 4.60 -10.91 30.54
C VAL A 426 3.86 -11.30 29.25
N ILE A 427 2.61 -10.88 29.10
CA ILE A 427 1.90 -10.87 27.82
C ILE A 427 1.51 -9.41 27.50
N TYR A 428 1.93 -8.91 26.36
CA TYR A 428 1.60 -7.55 25.90
C TYR A 428 0.82 -7.59 24.60
N ASP A 429 -0.37 -7.00 24.59
CA ASP A 429 -1.27 -7.01 23.43
C ASP A 429 -1.35 -5.62 22.77
N ILE A 430 -0.68 -5.45 21.62
CA ILE A 430 -0.68 -4.18 20.86
C ILE A 430 -2.06 -3.92 20.24
N LYS A 431 -2.80 -4.96 19.89
CA LYS A 431 -4.05 -4.86 19.12
C LYS A 431 -5.31 -4.86 19.96
N GLY A 432 -5.19 -5.18 21.26
CA GLY A 432 -6.30 -5.25 22.19
C GLY A 432 -7.33 -6.33 21.84
N ILE A 433 -6.85 -7.48 21.33
CA ILE A 433 -7.72 -8.60 20.94
C ILE A 433 -7.85 -9.66 22.02
N LEU A 434 -6.90 -9.72 22.94
CA LEU A 434 -6.90 -10.71 24.02
C LEU A 434 -7.77 -10.24 25.20
N ASN A 435 -8.28 -11.20 25.96
CA ASN A 435 -8.98 -10.89 27.20
C ASN A 435 -8.04 -10.15 28.17
N LYS A 436 -8.56 -9.10 28.81
CA LYS A 436 -7.80 -8.25 29.74
C LYS A 436 -7.16 -9.05 30.89
N ASP A 437 -7.81 -10.14 31.32
CA ASP A 437 -7.33 -10.98 32.41
C ASP A 437 -6.11 -11.84 32.03
N VAL A 438 -5.83 -11.98 30.75
CA VAL A 438 -4.70 -12.76 30.21
C VAL A 438 -3.46 -11.92 30.00
N VAL A 439 -3.64 -10.61 29.78
CA VAL A 439 -2.55 -9.70 29.40
C VAL A 439 -1.97 -8.95 30.62
N SER A 440 -0.66 -8.75 30.59
CA SER A 440 0.04 -7.89 31.58
C SER A 440 -0.05 -6.42 31.24
N GLY A 441 -0.29 -6.09 29.96
CA GLY A 441 -0.46 -4.74 29.45
C GLY A 441 -0.92 -4.73 28.00
N ARG A 442 -1.44 -3.58 27.54
CA ARG A 442 -1.85 -3.33 26.14
C ARG A 442 -1.75 -1.85 25.79
N LEU A 443 -1.77 -1.51 24.45
CA LEU A 443 -1.84 -0.11 24.02
C LEU A 443 -3.19 0.52 24.37
#